data_c174916423a64bd11dd25c07af8f4b87
#
_entry.id   c174916423a64bd11dd25c07af8f4b87
#
_cell.length_a   1.000
_cell.length_b   1.000
_cell.length_c   1.000
_cell.angle_alpha   90.00
_cell.angle_beta   90.00
_cell.angle_gamma   90.00
#
_symmetry.space_group_name_H-M   'P 1'
#
loop_
_entity.id
_entity.type
_entity.pdbx_description
1 polymer ?
#
loop_
_entity_poly.entity_id
_entity_poly.type
_entity_poly.pdbx_seq_one_letter_code
_entity_poly.pdbx_strand_id
1 'polypeptide(L)' 'MDVELDIEEFRKWFPGLTEEAISDAVLDVLWQQVCALLGNTDATSFAPYAPDATPPVLERKVLLYYALCHFATL' A
#
# COMPACT_ATOMS: atom_id res chain seq x y z
N MET A 1 9.01 -11.05 2.20
CA MET A 1 7.53 -11.09 2.31
C MET A 1 6.95 -9.87 1.63
N ASP A 2 5.90 -10.06 0.85
CA ASP A 2 5.26 -8.97 0.12
C ASP A 2 4.16 -8.35 0.97
N VAL A 3 3.93 -7.05 0.79
CA VAL A 3 2.79 -6.36 1.39
C VAL A 3 1.55 -6.66 0.54
N GLU A 4 0.47 -7.09 1.18
CA GLU A 4 -0.82 -7.26 0.51
C GLU A 4 -1.70 -6.05 0.78
N LEU A 5 -2.44 -5.61 -0.24
CA LEU A 5 -3.37 -4.50 -0.06
C LEU A 5 -4.61 -4.98 0.70
N ASP A 6 -4.81 -4.42 1.88
CA ASP A 6 -6.06 -4.54 2.62
C ASP A 6 -6.82 -3.24 2.42
N ILE A 7 -7.81 -3.27 1.53
CA ILE A 7 -8.56 -2.07 1.15
C ILE A 7 -9.31 -1.48 2.35
N GLU A 8 -9.87 -2.32 3.20
CA GLU A 8 -10.55 -1.84 4.39
C GLU A 8 -9.60 -1.07 5.31
N GLU A 9 -8.41 -1.62 5.55
CA GLU A 9 -7.38 -0.95 6.35
C GLU A 9 -6.90 0.33 5.68
N PHE A 10 -6.66 0.28 4.37
CA PHE A 10 -6.24 1.45 3.60
C PHE A 10 -7.23 2.61 3.76
N ARG A 11 -8.53 2.32 3.67
CA ARG A 11 -9.56 3.35 3.83
C ARG A 11 -9.62 3.90 5.25
N LYS A 12 -9.24 3.11 6.26
CA LYS A 12 -9.10 3.60 7.63
C LYS A 12 -7.95 4.56 7.79
N TRP A 13 -6.85 4.31 7.07
CA TRP A 13 -5.69 5.22 7.07
C TRP A 13 -6.01 6.55 6.38
N PHE A 14 -6.84 6.51 5.35
CA PHE A 14 -7.19 7.66 4.51
C PHE A 14 -8.70 7.77 4.38
N PRO A 15 -9.39 8.24 5.42
CA PRO A 15 -10.88 8.23 5.46
C PRO A 15 -11.56 9.05 4.36
N GLY A 16 -10.85 10.00 3.75
CA GLY A 16 -11.36 10.77 2.61
C GLY A 16 -11.45 9.96 1.33
N LEU A 17 -10.74 8.81 1.24
CA LEU A 17 -10.77 7.95 0.07
C LEU A 17 -11.82 6.85 0.26
N THR A 18 -13.08 7.25 0.13
CA THR A 18 -14.22 6.35 0.25
C THR A 18 -14.44 5.57 -1.04
N GLU A 19 -15.28 4.53 -0.98
CA GLU A 19 -15.64 3.76 -2.18
C GLU A 19 -16.32 4.62 -3.24
N GLU A 20 -17.03 5.66 -2.82
CA GLU A 20 -17.65 6.62 -3.75
C GLU A 20 -16.60 7.48 -4.44
N ALA A 21 -15.53 7.85 -3.74
CA ALA A 21 -14.46 8.65 -4.32
C ALA A 21 -13.57 7.82 -5.25
N ILE A 22 -13.28 6.57 -4.87
CA ILE A 22 -12.46 5.67 -5.67
C ILE A 22 -12.88 4.22 -5.38
N SER A 23 -13.18 3.46 -6.44
CA SER A 23 -13.65 2.07 -6.29
C SER A 23 -12.51 1.13 -5.93
N ASP A 24 -12.88 -0.03 -5.38
CA ASP A 24 -11.93 -1.09 -5.06
C ASP A 24 -11.16 -1.55 -6.30
N ALA A 25 -11.84 -1.66 -7.44
CA ALA A 25 -11.21 -2.09 -8.69
C ALA A 25 -10.11 -1.11 -9.14
N VAL A 26 -10.36 0.18 -9.00
CA VAL A 26 -9.36 1.21 -9.34
C VAL A 26 -8.20 1.17 -8.36
N LEU A 27 -8.46 0.99 -7.08
CA LEU A 27 -7.40 0.84 -6.08
C LEU A 27 -6.51 -0.37 -6.37
N ASP A 28 -7.09 -1.50 -6.79
CA ASP A 28 -6.30 -2.67 -7.14
C ASP A 28 -5.36 -2.41 -8.32
N VAL A 29 -5.85 -1.71 -9.34
CA VAL A 29 -5.01 -1.36 -10.50
C VAL A 29 -3.88 -0.43 -10.10
N LEU A 30 -4.19 0.60 -9.31
CA LEU A 30 -3.18 1.54 -8.82
C LEU A 30 -2.16 0.86 -7.90
N TRP A 31 -2.62 -0.09 -7.08
CA TRP A 31 -1.73 -0.87 -6.22
C TRP A 31 -0.70 -1.66 -7.03
N GLN A 32 -1.14 -2.29 -8.12
CA GLN A 32 -0.23 -3.01 -8.99
C GLN A 32 0.82 -2.07 -9.59
N GLN A 33 0.41 -0.86 -9.98
CA GLN A 33 1.33 0.14 -10.52
C GLN A 33 2.31 0.65 -9.46
N VAL A 34 1.85 0.92 -8.26
CA VAL A 34 2.70 1.34 -7.14
C VAL A 34 3.74 0.28 -6.83
N CYS A 35 3.32 -0.98 -6.75
CA CYS A 35 4.24 -2.09 -6.47
C CYS A 35 5.26 -2.28 -7.60
N ALA A 36 4.86 -2.06 -8.85
CA ALA A 36 5.77 -2.14 -9.98
C ALA A 36 6.83 -1.02 -9.96
N LEU A 37 6.43 0.18 -9.55
CA LEU A 37 7.32 1.33 -9.51
C LEU A 37 8.27 1.32 -8.32
N LEU A 38 7.79 0.94 -7.13
CA LEU A 38 8.55 1.05 -5.90
C LEU A 38 9.10 -0.28 -5.41
N GLY A 39 8.62 -1.39 -5.96
CA GLY A 39 8.97 -2.73 -5.49
C GLY A 39 8.20 -3.14 -4.26
N ASN A 40 7.84 -4.42 -4.17
CA ASN A 40 7.12 -4.97 -3.03
C ASN A 40 7.70 -6.31 -2.56
N THR A 41 8.90 -6.66 -3.03
CA THR A 41 9.60 -7.85 -2.56
C THR A 41 10.85 -7.45 -1.80
N ASP A 42 11.41 -8.37 -1.04
CA ASP A 42 12.66 -8.11 -0.31
C ASP A 42 13.82 -7.81 -1.28
N ALA A 43 13.73 -8.32 -2.52
CA ALA A 43 14.75 -8.11 -3.54
C ALA A 43 14.58 -6.77 -4.29
N THR A 44 13.37 -6.25 -4.40
CA THR A 44 13.06 -5.08 -5.24
C THR A 44 12.80 -3.80 -4.45
N SER A 45 12.40 -3.90 -3.19
CA SER A 45 12.17 -2.75 -2.31
C SER A 45 13.34 -2.56 -1.37
N PHE A 46 13.76 -1.31 -1.16
CA PHE A 46 14.74 -1.00 -0.13
C PHE A 46 14.10 -0.76 1.24
N ALA A 47 12.78 -0.70 1.32
CA ALA A 47 12.07 -0.56 2.60
C ALA A 47 11.76 -1.95 3.17
N PRO A 48 12.14 -2.23 4.42
CA PRO A 48 11.91 -3.54 5.02
C PRO A 48 10.44 -3.78 5.38
N TYR A 49 10.05 -5.06 5.37
CA TYR A 49 8.73 -5.48 5.81
C TYR A 49 8.82 -6.82 6.52
N ALA A 50 8.54 -6.79 7.81
CA ALA A 50 8.53 -7.99 8.66
C ALA A 50 7.41 -7.84 9.70
N PRO A 51 6.14 -8.08 9.32
CA PRO A 51 5.00 -7.84 10.20
C PRO A 51 4.96 -8.79 11.40
N ASP A 52 5.62 -9.95 11.28
CA ASP A 52 5.67 -10.95 12.35
C ASP A 52 6.84 -10.72 13.31
N ALA A 53 7.70 -9.75 13.05
CA ALA A 53 8.80 -9.40 13.94
C ALA A 53 8.30 -8.72 15.21
N THR A 54 9.14 -8.69 16.24
CA THR A 54 8.83 -8.04 17.51
C THR A 54 9.93 -7.02 17.83
N PRO A 55 9.67 -5.70 17.70
CA PRO A 55 8.43 -5.09 17.19
C PRO A 55 8.25 -5.29 15.67
N PRO A 56 7.01 -5.19 15.15
CA PRO A 56 6.77 -5.32 13.72
C PRO A 56 7.51 -4.26 12.90
N VAL A 57 8.02 -4.68 11.74
CA VAL A 57 8.68 -3.77 10.79
C VAL A 57 7.73 -3.54 9.61
N LEU A 58 7.18 -2.33 9.52
CA LEU A 58 6.09 -2.02 8.57
C LEU A 58 6.46 -0.91 7.58
N GLU A 59 7.75 -0.60 7.43
CA GLU A 59 8.20 0.52 6.61
C GLU A 59 7.74 0.42 5.16
N ARG A 60 7.84 -0.76 4.56
CA ARG A 60 7.38 -0.97 3.18
C ARG A 60 5.87 -0.76 3.05
N LYS A 61 5.09 -1.24 4.02
CA LYS A 61 3.64 -1.07 4.00
C LYS A 61 3.27 0.41 4.08
N VAL A 62 3.92 1.16 4.96
CA VAL A 62 3.70 2.61 5.07
C VAL A 62 4.04 3.30 3.76
N LEU A 63 5.21 3.02 3.19
CA LEU A 63 5.64 3.59 1.92
C LEU A 63 4.62 3.33 0.81
N LEU A 64 4.20 2.08 0.64
CA LEU A 64 3.31 1.70 -0.45
C LEU A 64 1.90 2.26 -0.26
N TYR A 65 1.39 2.29 0.96
CA TYR A 65 0.07 2.85 1.24
C TYR A 65 0.04 4.37 1.02
N TYR A 66 1.07 5.09 1.45
CA TYR A 66 1.15 6.53 1.18
C TYR A 66 1.32 6.82 -0.31
N ALA A 67 2.11 6.02 -1.03
CA ALA A 67 2.22 6.15 -2.48
C ALA A 67 0.90 5.88 -3.18
N LEU A 68 0.16 4.85 -2.75
CA LEU A 68 -1.17 4.57 -3.29
C LEU A 68 -2.13 5.74 -3.06
N CYS A 69 -2.12 6.30 -1.86
CA CYS A 69 -2.93 7.49 -1.55
C CYS A 69 -2.58 8.66 -2.49
N HIS A 70 -1.30 8.89 -2.72
CA HIS A 70 -0.85 9.95 -3.62
C HIS A 70 -1.38 9.74 -5.04
N PHE A 71 -1.21 8.53 -5.59
CA PHE A 71 -1.70 8.25 -6.95
C PHE A 71 -3.22 8.28 -7.03
N ALA A 72 -3.92 7.87 -5.98
CA ALA A 72 -5.38 7.89 -5.94
C ALA A 72 -5.96 9.30 -5.90
N THR A 73 -5.17 10.31 -5.54
CA THR A 73 -5.62 11.69 -5.40
C THR A 73 -5.07 12.63 -6.47
N LEU A 74 -4.34 12.10 -7.43
CA LEU A 74 -3.80 12.92 -8.53
C LEU A 74 -4.87 13.43 -9.51
#